data_29e875ac5329e788e2dd90241a68f1bb
#
_entry.id   29e875ac5329e788e2dd90241a68f1bb
#
_cell.length_a   1.000
_cell.length_b   1.000
_cell.length_c   1.000
_cell.angle_alpha   90.00
_cell.angle_beta   90.00
_cell.angle_gamma   90.00
#
_symmetry.space_group_name_H-M   'P 1'
#
loop_
_entity.id
_entity.type
_entity.pdbx_description
1 polymer ?
#
loop_
_entity_poly.entity_id
_entity_poly.type
_entity_poly.pdbx_seq_one_letter_code
_entity_poly.pdbx_strand_id
1 'polypeptide(L)'
;MTASIGGTPRGTTALLGAAPVRIAAVGVPDFAEVPRSAGADVTALDWRPPASGEPELAWRLAELTGHPAVEAANQEAVARLLAVRPVWTRVLPAREAIPALDDSGRRLLLHAGPPLAWPDMCGPMRAGVIGAALLEGWADSAEAAERLADGGALEFAPCHHHEAVGPMGGIISPSMPLIEVEDRATGRRAYSNLNEGAGRCLRYGALGEDVMERLRWMGSVLAPALSAALHARGEGVDLRAITAQALQMGDECHSRNTAASALLLRELAADLSGTAHAREVLRFLSDNHYWFLNFSMAAAKLATSAAHGVPHSTLVTAFARNGVEVGIRVSGLGDAWFTAPATQVRGLYFAGYGPEDANPDIGDSAITETYGLGGFSLAAAPAITGFVGGTVEEALRTSREMARISLARHEAYRLPALGGVGAPVGIDVRAVLDTGIVPVVTTGISHREPGIGQIGAGLTHAPLECFAKALEAIRVPALDAAPVAVAVAVSP
;
A
#
# COMPACT_ATOMS: atom_id res chain seq x y z
N MET A 1 -24.20 -73.04 -7.46
CA MET A 1 -24.91 -72.53 -6.23
C MET A 1 -24.15 -71.33 -5.74
N THR A 2 -24.61 -70.17 -6.17
CA THR A 2 -24.05 -68.85 -5.73
C THR A 2 -25.10 -68.21 -4.84
N ALA A 3 -24.75 -68.07 -3.57
CA ALA A 3 -25.55 -67.40 -2.59
C ALA A 3 -25.39 -65.86 -2.72
N SER A 4 -26.48 -65.23 -3.08
CA SER A 4 -26.62 -63.76 -3.05
C SER A 4 -26.76 -63.32 -1.60
N ILE A 5 -25.80 -62.50 -1.12
CA ILE A 5 -25.95 -61.78 0.14
C ILE A 5 -26.49 -60.37 -0.21
N GLY A 6 -27.81 -60.27 -0.31
CA GLY A 6 -28.52 -59.01 -0.34
C GLY A 6 -28.78 -58.54 1.08
N GLY A 7 -27.93 -57.72 1.64
CA GLY A 7 -28.16 -57.01 2.89
C GLY A 7 -28.19 -55.51 2.64
N THR A 8 -29.37 -54.93 2.55
CA THR A 8 -29.57 -53.45 2.57
C THR A 8 -29.12 -52.93 3.93
N PRO A 9 -28.26 -51.92 4.01
CA PRO A 9 -27.93 -51.32 5.29
C PRO A 9 -29.14 -50.54 5.83
N ARG A 10 -29.82 -51.10 6.79
CA ARG A 10 -30.80 -50.39 7.63
C ARG A 10 -30.04 -49.57 8.65
N GLY A 11 -30.15 -48.23 8.58
CA GLY A 11 -29.91 -47.55 9.85
C GLY A 11 -29.30 -46.16 9.88
N THR A 12 -28.94 -45.50 8.76
CA THR A 12 -28.39 -44.16 8.82
C THR A 12 -29.33 -43.04 8.34
N THR A 13 -30.37 -43.38 7.60
CA THR A 13 -31.32 -42.39 7.07
C THR A 13 -32.29 -41.80 8.09
N ALA A 14 -32.50 -42.47 9.21
CA ALA A 14 -33.41 -42.01 10.26
C ALA A 14 -32.82 -40.91 11.17
N LEU A 15 -31.52 -40.79 11.23
CA LEU A 15 -30.81 -39.78 12.08
C LEU A 15 -30.62 -38.45 11.37
N LEU A 16 -30.58 -38.41 10.03
CA LEU A 16 -30.27 -37.19 9.25
C LEU A 16 -31.50 -36.62 8.53
N GLY A 17 -32.66 -37.25 8.63
CA GLY A 17 -33.89 -36.81 7.93
C GLY A 17 -33.79 -36.93 6.40
N ALA A 18 -34.84 -36.51 5.68
CA ALA A 18 -34.89 -36.52 4.22
C ALA A 18 -34.14 -35.36 3.52
N ALA A 19 -33.51 -34.51 4.26
CA ALA A 19 -32.71 -33.40 3.70
C ALA A 19 -31.39 -33.91 3.13
N PRO A 20 -30.93 -33.37 1.99
CA PRO A 20 -29.61 -33.74 1.45
C PRO A 20 -28.50 -33.39 2.46
N VAL A 21 -27.56 -34.32 2.64
CA VAL A 21 -26.44 -34.14 3.54
C VAL A 21 -25.54 -33.04 2.98
N ARG A 22 -25.34 -31.99 3.76
CA ARG A 22 -24.37 -30.93 3.49
C ARG A 22 -23.14 -31.14 4.34
N ILE A 23 -21.99 -31.17 3.71
CA ILE A 23 -20.70 -31.43 4.38
C ILE A 23 -19.81 -30.21 4.21
N ALA A 24 -19.28 -29.68 5.32
CA ALA A 24 -18.16 -28.76 5.31
C ALA A 24 -16.88 -29.58 5.50
N ALA A 25 -16.06 -29.68 4.45
CA ALA A 25 -14.79 -30.38 4.52
C ALA A 25 -13.68 -29.37 4.87
N VAL A 26 -12.96 -29.64 5.96
CA VAL A 26 -11.85 -28.80 6.46
C VAL A 26 -10.60 -29.65 6.46
N GLY A 27 -9.48 -29.12 5.93
CA GLY A 27 -8.20 -29.79 5.92
C GLY A 27 -7.83 -30.42 4.58
N VAL A 28 -7.54 -31.73 4.56
CA VAL A 28 -7.02 -32.41 3.36
C VAL A 28 -8.06 -32.42 2.24
N PRO A 29 -7.77 -31.86 1.04
CA PRO A 29 -8.73 -31.76 -0.05
C PRO A 29 -9.34 -33.10 -0.48
N ASP A 30 -8.58 -34.18 -0.43
CA ASP A 30 -9.01 -35.54 -0.82
C ASP A 30 -10.19 -36.04 0.01
N PHE A 31 -10.34 -35.58 1.27
CA PHE A 31 -11.50 -35.92 2.08
C PHE A 31 -12.82 -35.30 1.61
N ALA A 32 -12.77 -34.27 0.80
CA ALA A 32 -13.92 -33.66 0.17
C ALA A 32 -14.38 -34.43 -1.09
N GLU A 33 -13.46 -35.13 -1.76
CA GLU A 33 -13.71 -35.81 -3.03
C GLU A 33 -14.61 -37.04 -2.88
N VAL A 34 -14.40 -37.85 -1.86
CA VAL A 34 -15.16 -39.09 -1.63
C VAL A 34 -16.64 -38.80 -1.36
N PRO A 35 -17.02 -37.91 -0.44
CA PRO A 35 -18.43 -37.54 -0.24
C PRO A 35 -19.07 -36.87 -1.48
N ARG A 36 -18.28 -36.02 -2.19
CA ARG A 36 -18.77 -35.36 -3.41
C ARG A 36 -19.07 -36.36 -4.51
N SER A 37 -18.23 -37.36 -4.72
CA SER A 37 -18.44 -38.42 -5.69
C SER A 37 -19.62 -39.33 -5.32
N ALA A 38 -19.94 -39.39 -4.02
CA ALA A 38 -21.14 -40.08 -3.50
C ALA A 38 -22.42 -39.24 -3.56
N GLY A 39 -22.40 -38.05 -4.16
CA GLY A 39 -23.57 -37.19 -4.35
C GLY A 39 -23.91 -36.25 -3.18
N ALA A 40 -23.02 -36.10 -2.20
CA ALA A 40 -23.19 -35.12 -1.12
C ALA A 40 -22.89 -33.70 -1.60
N ASP A 41 -23.60 -32.69 -1.05
CA ASP A 41 -23.27 -31.28 -1.22
C ASP A 41 -22.08 -30.94 -0.32
N VAL A 42 -20.88 -30.84 -0.91
CA VAL A 42 -19.64 -30.65 -0.16
C VAL A 42 -19.05 -29.26 -0.43
N THR A 43 -19.00 -28.44 0.61
CA THR A 43 -18.25 -27.19 0.62
C THR A 43 -16.86 -27.46 1.21
N ALA A 44 -15.81 -27.35 0.40
CA ALA A 44 -14.44 -27.39 0.87
C ALA A 44 -14.07 -26.02 1.46
N LEU A 45 -13.57 -26.03 2.68
CA LEU A 45 -13.10 -24.84 3.38
C LEU A 45 -11.57 -24.86 3.41
N ASP A 46 -10.93 -23.84 2.85
CA ASP A 46 -9.49 -23.58 3.02
C ASP A 46 -9.27 -22.94 4.40
N TRP A 47 -9.32 -23.80 5.42
CA TRP A 47 -9.05 -23.37 6.80
C TRP A 47 -7.57 -23.49 7.09
N ARG A 48 -7.01 -22.41 7.64
CA ARG A 48 -5.66 -22.37 8.18
C ARG A 48 -5.73 -22.08 9.68
N PRO A 49 -4.86 -22.69 10.51
CA PRO A 49 -4.82 -22.35 11.91
C PRO A 49 -4.43 -20.87 12.09
N PRO A 50 -5.08 -20.13 13.01
CA PRO A 50 -4.66 -18.78 13.35
C PRO A 50 -3.16 -18.69 13.65
N ALA A 51 -2.53 -17.57 13.27
CA ALA A 51 -1.10 -17.36 13.46
C ALA A 51 -0.20 -18.47 12.85
N SER A 52 -0.63 -19.07 11.73
CA SER A 52 0.06 -20.20 11.07
C SER A 52 0.29 -21.42 11.98
N GLY A 53 -0.43 -21.52 13.07
CA GLY A 53 -0.32 -22.61 14.04
C GLY A 53 0.77 -22.41 15.11
N GLU A 54 1.43 -21.26 15.16
CA GLU A 54 2.38 -20.92 16.20
C GLU A 54 1.64 -20.66 17.54
N PRO A 55 1.84 -21.52 18.58
CA PRO A 55 0.98 -21.48 19.78
C PRO A 55 1.05 -20.16 20.54
N GLU A 56 2.24 -19.61 20.75
CA GLU A 56 2.42 -18.35 21.50
C GLU A 56 1.76 -17.18 20.80
N LEU A 57 1.93 -17.10 19.49
CA LEU A 57 1.32 -16.06 18.66
C LEU A 57 -0.20 -16.23 18.60
N ALA A 58 -0.71 -17.47 18.54
CA ALA A 58 -2.14 -17.76 18.57
C ALA A 58 -2.79 -17.37 19.91
N TRP A 59 -2.12 -17.63 21.05
CA TRP A 59 -2.57 -17.17 22.34
C TRP A 59 -2.59 -15.65 22.45
N ARG A 60 -1.55 -15.00 21.91
CA ARG A 60 -1.49 -13.53 21.86
C ARG A 60 -2.60 -12.95 21.02
N LEU A 61 -2.88 -13.55 19.86
CA LEU A 61 -3.99 -13.16 18.99
C LEU A 61 -5.34 -13.30 19.72
N ALA A 62 -5.55 -14.43 20.43
CA ALA A 62 -6.77 -14.68 21.18
C ALA A 62 -6.96 -13.64 22.32
N GLU A 63 -5.89 -13.23 23.01
CA GLU A 63 -5.93 -12.18 24.04
C GLU A 63 -6.38 -10.83 23.48
N LEU A 64 -5.96 -10.47 22.26
CA LEU A 64 -6.27 -9.20 21.62
C LEU A 64 -7.63 -9.21 20.91
N THR A 65 -8.12 -10.38 20.52
CA THR A 65 -9.40 -10.51 19.80
C THR A 65 -10.57 -10.26 20.75
N GLY A 66 -11.40 -9.28 20.43
CA GLY A 66 -12.53 -8.88 21.27
C GLY A 66 -12.14 -8.13 22.54
N HIS A 67 -10.86 -7.79 22.74
CA HIS A 67 -10.42 -7.01 23.89
C HIS A 67 -11.01 -5.59 23.83
N PRO A 68 -11.79 -5.11 24.84
CA PRO A 68 -12.51 -3.83 24.75
C PRO A 68 -11.64 -2.62 24.43
N ALA A 69 -10.42 -2.54 25.01
CA ALA A 69 -9.50 -1.44 24.74
C ALA A 69 -9.00 -1.45 23.28
N VAL A 70 -8.78 -2.63 22.69
CA VAL A 70 -8.36 -2.76 21.30
C VAL A 70 -9.50 -2.39 20.36
N GLU A 71 -10.72 -2.86 20.64
CA GLU A 71 -11.88 -2.56 19.81
C GLU A 71 -12.19 -1.05 19.82
N ALA A 72 -12.17 -0.41 20.98
CA ALA A 72 -12.36 1.03 21.10
C ALA A 72 -11.26 1.83 20.37
N ALA A 73 -10.00 1.43 20.54
CA ALA A 73 -8.87 2.05 19.88
C ALA A 73 -8.93 1.92 18.35
N ASN A 74 -9.33 0.75 17.84
CA ASN A 74 -9.49 0.53 16.41
C ASN A 74 -10.64 1.36 15.83
N GLN A 75 -11.77 1.47 16.54
CA GLN A 75 -12.87 2.32 16.15
C GLN A 75 -12.43 3.80 16.06
N GLU A 76 -11.69 4.28 17.05
CA GLU A 76 -11.15 5.63 17.06
C GLU A 76 -10.16 5.86 15.90
N ALA A 77 -9.20 4.96 15.71
CA ALA A 77 -8.20 5.07 14.65
C ALA A 77 -8.84 5.09 13.26
N VAL A 78 -9.80 4.21 13.02
CA VAL A 78 -10.57 4.16 11.76
C VAL A 78 -11.40 5.43 11.57
N ALA A 79 -12.05 5.93 12.61
CA ALA A 79 -12.81 7.16 12.53
C ALA A 79 -11.92 8.35 12.15
N ARG A 80 -10.74 8.48 12.75
CA ARG A 80 -9.73 9.49 12.39
C ARG A 80 -9.30 9.36 10.92
N LEU A 81 -9.00 8.15 10.47
CA LEU A 81 -8.60 7.87 9.09
C LEU A 81 -9.66 8.29 8.07
N LEU A 82 -10.92 7.92 8.31
CA LEU A 82 -12.05 8.19 7.40
C LEU A 82 -12.51 9.65 7.44
N ALA A 83 -12.23 10.37 8.52
CA ALA A 83 -12.60 11.79 8.67
C ALA A 83 -11.77 12.71 7.77
N VAL A 84 -10.54 12.33 7.41
CA VAL A 84 -9.63 13.17 6.61
C VAL A 84 -10.22 13.53 5.25
N ARG A 85 -10.03 14.81 4.89
CA ARG A 85 -10.43 15.38 3.59
C ARG A 85 -9.17 15.91 2.89
N PRO A 86 -8.49 15.05 2.08
CA PRO A 86 -7.24 15.42 1.45
C PRO A 86 -7.47 16.44 0.33
N VAL A 87 -6.89 17.61 0.48
CA VAL A 87 -6.93 18.70 -0.51
C VAL A 87 -5.49 19.00 -0.95
N TRP A 88 -5.22 18.97 -2.24
CA TRP A 88 -3.95 19.45 -2.77
C TRP A 88 -3.93 20.97 -2.75
N THR A 89 -2.99 21.56 -2.00
CA THR A 89 -2.97 22.99 -1.71
C THR A 89 -1.77 23.73 -2.31
N ARG A 90 -0.61 23.06 -2.44
CA ARG A 90 0.64 23.73 -2.83
C ARG A 90 1.57 22.79 -3.60
N VAL A 91 2.50 23.42 -4.34
CA VAL A 91 3.75 22.81 -4.81
C VAL A 91 4.89 23.70 -4.33
N LEU A 92 5.87 23.11 -3.64
CA LEU A 92 6.99 23.84 -3.04
C LEU A 92 8.24 22.97 -2.99
N PRO A 93 9.46 23.56 -2.92
CA PRO A 93 10.69 22.79 -2.72
C PRO A 93 10.65 21.98 -1.43
N ALA A 94 11.27 20.81 -1.42
CA ALA A 94 11.27 19.92 -0.25
C ALA A 94 11.84 20.58 1.00
N ARG A 95 12.89 21.40 0.88
CA ARG A 95 13.45 22.15 2.02
C ARG A 95 12.48 23.13 2.67
N GLU A 96 11.50 23.65 1.91
CA GLU A 96 10.46 24.54 2.46
C GLU A 96 9.33 23.76 3.14
N ALA A 97 9.11 22.52 2.69
CA ALA A 97 8.07 21.63 3.21
C ALA A 97 8.52 20.88 4.46
N ILE A 98 9.78 20.45 4.49
CA ILE A 98 10.36 19.53 5.47
C ILE A 98 11.55 20.21 6.16
N PRO A 99 11.41 20.72 7.38
CA PRO A 99 12.45 21.48 8.07
C PRO A 99 13.80 20.77 8.17
N ALA A 100 13.82 19.43 8.26
CA ALA A 100 15.04 18.65 8.31
C ALA A 100 15.89 18.75 7.02
N LEU A 101 15.29 19.14 5.89
CA LEU A 101 15.96 19.33 4.60
C LEU A 101 16.43 20.78 4.37
N ASP A 102 16.06 21.72 5.24
CA ASP A 102 16.46 23.15 5.14
C ASP A 102 17.84 23.44 5.76
N ASP A 103 18.45 22.47 6.43
CA ASP A 103 19.79 22.61 7.03
C ASP A 103 20.88 22.48 5.96
N SER A 104 21.43 23.60 5.50
CA SER A 104 22.50 23.66 4.50
C SER A 104 23.83 23.02 4.96
N GLY A 105 24.00 22.75 6.26
CA GLY A 105 25.14 22.02 6.81
C GLY A 105 25.03 20.51 6.67
N ARG A 106 23.84 19.99 6.36
CA ARG A 106 23.55 18.57 6.23
C ARG A 106 23.21 18.20 4.78
N ARG A 107 23.62 17.01 4.37
CA ARG A 107 23.26 16.44 3.08
C ARG A 107 22.28 15.28 3.30
N LEU A 108 21.09 15.61 3.81
CA LEU A 108 20.04 14.64 4.08
C LEU A 108 19.26 14.33 2.81
N LEU A 109 19.09 13.04 2.56
CA LEU A 109 18.19 12.50 1.54
C LEU A 109 17.13 11.64 2.23
N LEU A 110 15.88 11.79 1.81
CA LEU A 110 14.83 10.88 2.22
C LEU A 110 14.71 9.74 1.20
N HIS A 111 14.28 8.57 1.67
CA HIS A 111 14.11 7.37 0.85
C HIS A 111 12.82 6.63 1.19
N ALA A 112 12.36 5.77 0.28
CA ALA A 112 11.22 4.88 0.53
C ALA A 112 11.56 3.76 1.51
N GLY A 113 10.53 3.26 2.20
CA GLY A 113 10.59 2.09 3.06
C GLY A 113 11.07 2.35 4.48
N PRO A 114 11.28 1.28 5.26
CA PRO A 114 11.88 1.36 6.58
C PRO A 114 13.32 1.86 6.53
N PRO A 115 13.90 2.30 7.68
CA PRO A 115 15.28 2.79 7.74
C PRO A 115 16.29 1.85 7.10
N LEU A 116 17.18 2.39 6.28
CA LEU A 116 18.19 1.61 5.56
C LEU A 116 19.50 2.42 5.45
N ALA A 117 20.62 1.76 5.71
CA ALA A 117 21.94 2.36 5.55
C ALA A 117 22.43 2.22 4.09
N TRP A 118 23.29 3.13 3.65
CA TRP A 118 23.85 3.13 2.30
C TRP A 118 24.46 1.80 1.86
N PRO A 119 25.27 1.08 2.68
CA PRO A 119 25.85 -0.19 2.27
C PRO A 119 24.83 -1.27 1.92
N ASP A 120 23.65 -1.19 2.51
CA ASP A 120 22.58 -2.17 2.35
C ASP A 120 21.58 -1.81 1.23
N MET A 121 21.67 -0.60 0.65
CA MET A 121 20.76 -0.14 -0.39
C MET A 121 20.86 -0.97 -1.66
N CYS A 122 19.71 -1.32 -2.25
CA CYS A 122 19.60 -1.98 -3.55
C CYS A 122 19.97 -1.05 -4.71
N GLY A 123 20.20 -1.63 -5.90
CA GLY A 123 20.63 -0.89 -7.09
C GLY A 123 19.76 0.33 -7.43
N PRO A 124 18.43 0.20 -7.57
CA PRO A 124 17.56 1.34 -7.85
C PRO A 124 17.63 2.46 -6.82
N MET A 125 17.78 2.12 -5.54
CA MET A 125 17.88 3.12 -4.47
C MET A 125 19.24 3.83 -4.51
N ARG A 126 20.34 3.08 -4.71
CA ARG A 126 21.68 3.66 -4.91
C ARG A 126 21.71 4.65 -6.07
N ALA A 127 21.12 4.26 -7.22
CA ALA A 127 21.01 5.15 -8.36
C ALA A 127 20.17 6.40 -8.04
N GLY A 128 19.09 6.26 -7.28
CA GLY A 128 18.29 7.37 -6.79
C GLY A 128 19.10 8.36 -5.95
N VAL A 129 19.92 7.84 -5.00
CA VAL A 129 20.82 8.65 -4.16
C VAL A 129 21.86 9.38 -5.00
N ILE A 130 22.51 8.67 -5.95
CA ILE A 130 23.49 9.25 -6.86
C ILE A 130 22.86 10.39 -7.68
N GLY A 131 21.70 10.15 -8.29
CA GLY A 131 20.99 11.16 -9.07
C GLY A 131 20.57 12.37 -8.24
N ALA A 132 20.14 12.17 -7.00
CA ALA A 132 19.82 13.26 -6.09
C ALA A 132 21.06 14.10 -5.72
N ALA A 133 22.19 13.45 -5.44
CA ALA A 133 23.45 14.15 -5.15
C ALA A 133 23.94 14.99 -6.36
N LEU A 134 23.77 14.47 -7.57
CA LEU A 134 24.05 15.21 -8.82
C LEU A 134 23.09 16.40 -9.01
N LEU A 135 21.80 16.19 -8.73
CA LEU A 135 20.78 17.24 -8.86
C LEU A 135 21.06 18.41 -7.91
N GLU A 136 21.44 18.11 -6.66
CA GLU A 136 21.77 19.12 -5.65
C GLU A 136 23.15 19.76 -5.87
N GLY A 137 23.92 19.29 -6.86
CA GLY A 137 25.28 19.77 -7.09
C GLY A 137 26.28 19.40 -5.97
N TRP A 138 25.97 18.36 -5.18
CA TRP A 138 26.88 17.87 -4.14
C TRP A 138 28.03 17.05 -4.73
N ALA A 139 27.84 16.54 -5.92
CA ALA A 139 28.82 15.82 -6.72
C ALA A 139 28.71 16.23 -8.20
N ASP A 140 29.81 16.08 -8.93
CA ASP A 140 29.90 16.35 -10.37
C ASP A 140 29.88 15.09 -11.24
N SER A 141 29.97 13.92 -10.62
CA SER A 141 29.91 12.63 -11.30
C SER A 141 29.30 11.56 -10.39
N ALA A 142 28.86 10.45 -10.97
CA ALA A 142 28.31 9.31 -10.25
C ALA A 142 29.30 8.74 -9.24
N GLU A 143 30.57 8.58 -9.65
CA GLU A 143 31.64 8.07 -8.79
C GLU A 143 31.95 9.04 -7.64
N ALA A 144 31.81 10.35 -7.85
CA ALA A 144 31.97 11.35 -6.77
C ALA A 144 30.79 11.26 -5.79
N ALA A 145 29.56 11.06 -6.26
CA ALA A 145 28.39 10.85 -5.41
C ALA A 145 28.50 9.57 -4.57
N GLU A 146 28.97 8.46 -5.15
CA GLU A 146 29.23 7.21 -4.44
C GLU A 146 30.27 7.40 -3.34
N ARG A 147 31.40 8.08 -3.64
CA ARG A 147 32.41 8.39 -2.62
C ARG A 147 31.87 9.23 -1.47
N LEU A 148 30.94 10.16 -1.72
CA LEU A 148 30.28 10.92 -0.65
C LEU A 148 29.43 10.02 0.24
N ALA A 149 28.69 9.08 -0.36
CA ALA A 149 27.86 8.14 0.37
C ALA A 149 28.73 7.14 1.18
N ASP A 150 29.75 6.54 0.55
CA ASP A 150 30.69 5.62 1.19
C ASP A 150 31.44 6.27 2.34
N GLY A 151 31.77 7.55 2.20
CA GLY A 151 32.47 8.36 3.23
C GLY A 151 31.56 8.85 4.35
N GLY A 152 30.25 8.53 4.33
CA GLY A 152 29.30 8.98 5.35
C GLY A 152 28.98 10.47 5.28
N ALA A 153 29.25 11.15 4.16
CA ALA A 153 28.94 12.56 3.96
C ALA A 153 27.49 12.81 3.55
N LEU A 154 26.74 11.75 3.25
CA LEU A 154 25.29 11.78 3.01
C LEU A 154 24.57 11.12 4.19
N GLU A 155 23.49 11.75 4.62
CA GLU A 155 22.57 11.22 5.63
C GLU A 155 21.30 10.72 4.98
N PHE A 156 20.66 9.71 5.59
CA PHE A 156 19.47 9.07 5.06
C PHE A 156 18.37 8.93 6.12
N ALA A 157 17.12 9.16 5.71
CA ALA A 157 15.97 8.92 6.57
C ALA A 157 14.77 8.43 5.73
N PRO A 158 13.86 7.60 6.31
CA PRO A 158 12.60 7.26 5.67
C PRO A 158 11.74 8.48 5.40
N CYS A 159 11.12 8.55 4.21
CA CYS A 159 10.11 9.56 3.90
C CYS A 159 9.01 9.61 4.96
N HIS A 160 8.57 8.44 5.43
CA HIS A 160 7.51 8.30 6.44
C HIS A 160 7.80 9.03 7.77
N HIS A 161 9.06 9.26 8.14
CA HIS A 161 9.44 9.99 9.35
C HIS A 161 9.26 11.51 9.20
N HIS A 162 9.02 12.00 7.99
CA HIS A 162 8.89 13.41 7.64
C HIS A 162 7.54 13.74 6.98
N GLU A 163 6.49 12.97 7.28
CA GLU A 163 5.15 13.11 6.69
C GLU A 163 5.18 13.08 5.15
N ALA A 164 6.18 12.44 4.57
CA ALA A 164 6.39 12.31 3.14
C ALA A 164 6.32 10.86 2.68
N VAL A 165 6.09 10.66 1.39
CA VAL A 165 6.08 9.36 0.71
C VAL A 165 6.59 9.52 -0.72
N GLY A 166 7.32 8.52 -1.21
CA GLY A 166 7.82 8.51 -2.58
C GLY A 166 7.66 7.13 -3.24
N PRO A 167 7.20 7.06 -4.50
CA PRO A 167 7.08 5.77 -5.21
C PRO A 167 8.47 5.23 -5.57
N MET A 168 8.60 3.92 -5.61
CA MET A 168 9.82 3.19 -5.96
C MET A 168 10.99 3.58 -5.04
N GLY A 169 12.15 4.01 -5.53
CA GLY A 169 13.26 4.47 -4.68
C GLY A 169 12.88 5.58 -3.70
N GLY A 170 11.87 6.39 -4.04
CA GLY A 170 11.27 7.39 -3.15
C GLY A 170 12.21 8.51 -2.73
N ILE A 171 13.32 8.70 -3.43
CA ILE A 171 14.32 9.69 -3.04
C ILE A 171 13.74 11.10 -3.13
N ILE A 172 13.88 11.84 -2.03
CA ILE A 172 13.56 13.26 -1.93
C ILE A 172 14.82 13.99 -1.47
N SER A 173 15.23 15.01 -2.23
CA SER A 173 16.34 15.91 -1.92
C SER A 173 15.85 17.34 -1.71
N PRO A 174 16.62 18.23 -1.11
CA PRO A 174 16.18 19.58 -0.70
C PRO A 174 15.55 20.43 -1.79
N SER A 175 16.06 20.35 -3.03
CA SER A 175 15.55 21.18 -4.15
C SER A 175 14.39 20.56 -4.91
N MET A 176 14.10 19.27 -4.71
CA MET A 176 13.01 18.59 -5.42
C MET A 176 11.65 19.22 -5.08
N PRO A 177 10.78 19.45 -6.07
CA PRO A 177 9.43 19.95 -5.82
C PRO A 177 8.55 18.85 -5.21
N LEU A 178 7.81 19.22 -4.16
CA LEU A 178 6.81 18.38 -3.50
C LEU A 178 5.41 18.92 -3.72
N ILE A 179 4.44 18.04 -3.85
CA ILE A 179 3.02 18.32 -3.64
C ILE A 179 2.74 18.33 -2.14
N GLU A 180 1.98 19.31 -1.67
CA GLU A 180 1.46 19.38 -0.31
C GLU A 180 -0.02 19.05 -0.34
N VAL A 181 -0.41 18.04 0.43
CA VAL A 181 -1.81 17.65 0.64
C VAL A 181 -2.16 17.96 2.08
N GLU A 182 -3.23 18.73 2.28
CA GLU A 182 -3.67 19.21 3.59
C GLU A 182 -5.08 18.70 3.92
N ASP A 183 -5.29 18.36 5.17
CA ASP A 183 -6.62 18.28 5.78
C ASP A 183 -6.93 19.63 6.46
N ARG A 184 -7.73 20.44 5.82
CA ARG A 184 -8.05 21.81 6.31
C ARG A 184 -8.74 21.84 7.67
N ALA A 185 -9.42 20.76 8.04
CA ALA A 185 -10.09 20.68 9.32
C ALA A 185 -9.11 20.58 10.50
N THR A 186 -7.96 19.95 10.28
CA THR A 186 -6.95 19.71 11.32
C THR A 186 -5.64 20.46 11.10
N GLY A 187 -5.42 21.01 9.90
CA GLY A 187 -4.15 21.62 9.48
C GLY A 187 -3.01 20.62 9.28
N ARG A 188 -3.29 19.31 9.33
CA ARG A 188 -2.28 18.26 9.05
C ARG A 188 -1.90 18.28 7.57
N ARG A 189 -0.64 17.94 7.30
CA ARG A 189 -0.09 17.92 5.94
C ARG A 189 0.67 16.64 5.68
N ALA A 190 0.68 16.22 4.42
CA ALA A 190 1.54 15.16 3.92
C ALA A 190 2.08 15.54 2.54
N TYR A 191 3.21 14.94 2.17
CA TYR A 191 3.97 15.33 1.01
C TYR A 191 4.30 14.15 0.11
N SER A 192 4.43 14.40 -1.18
CA SER A 192 5.07 13.49 -2.13
C SER A 192 5.78 14.28 -3.22
N ASN A 193 6.82 13.69 -3.81
CA ASN A 193 7.46 14.30 -4.97
C ASN A 193 6.52 14.32 -6.19
N LEU A 194 6.85 15.11 -7.21
CA LEU A 194 6.14 15.09 -8.49
C LEU A 194 6.48 13.81 -9.27
N ASN A 195 5.49 13.28 -10.00
CA ASN A 195 5.66 12.06 -10.78
C ASN A 195 6.39 12.33 -12.11
N GLU A 196 7.51 11.65 -12.30
CA GLU A 196 8.38 11.80 -13.48
C GLU A 196 7.82 11.16 -14.77
N GLY A 197 6.72 10.44 -14.72
CA GLY A 197 6.19 9.66 -15.84
C GLY A 197 6.63 8.19 -15.81
N ALA A 198 6.55 7.51 -16.94
CA ALA A 198 6.93 6.11 -17.10
C ALA A 198 8.35 5.94 -17.68
N GLY A 199 8.84 4.72 -17.65
CA GLY A 199 10.10 4.31 -18.28
C GLY A 199 11.34 4.70 -17.47
N ARG A 200 12.27 5.42 -18.13
CA ARG A 200 13.53 5.87 -17.51
C ARG A 200 13.29 7.05 -16.58
N CYS A 201 13.20 6.80 -15.29
CA CYS A 201 12.95 7.79 -14.25
C CYS A 201 13.87 7.54 -13.07
N LEU A 202 14.27 8.60 -12.34
CA LEU A 202 15.13 8.47 -11.16
C LEU A 202 14.49 7.55 -10.11
N ARG A 203 13.19 7.64 -9.91
CA ARG A 203 12.46 6.79 -8.95
C ARG A 203 12.61 5.30 -9.22
N TYR A 204 12.78 4.88 -10.49
CA TYR A 204 13.06 3.49 -10.88
C TYR A 204 14.56 3.18 -10.90
N GLY A 205 15.40 4.09 -10.46
CA GLY A 205 16.84 3.94 -10.44
C GLY A 205 17.50 4.17 -11.82
N ALA A 206 16.83 4.82 -12.78
CA ALA A 206 17.49 5.21 -14.02
C ALA A 206 18.38 6.44 -13.80
N LEU A 207 19.53 6.44 -14.45
CA LEU A 207 20.48 7.56 -14.49
C LEU A 207 20.78 7.92 -15.95
N GLY A 208 21.12 9.17 -16.18
CA GLY A 208 21.48 9.70 -17.49
C GLY A 208 21.09 11.16 -17.61
N GLU A 209 21.62 11.85 -18.63
CA GLU A 209 21.32 13.28 -18.83
C GLU A 209 19.83 13.51 -19.10
N ASP A 210 19.16 12.59 -19.79
CA ASP A 210 17.71 12.60 -20.03
C ASP A 210 16.89 12.66 -18.76
N VAL A 211 17.30 11.91 -17.73
CA VAL A 211 16.67 11.90 -16.41
C VAL A 211 16.95 13.20 -15.66
N MET A 212 18.20 13.66 -15.68
CA MET A 212 18.61 14.89 -15.00
C MET A 212 17.98 16.14 -15.62
N GLU A 213 17.89 16.21 -16.93
CA GLU A 213 17.20 17.30 -17.65
C GLU A 213 15.72 17.33 -17.26
N ARG A 214 15.05 16.17 -17.20
CA ARG A 214 13.65 16.08 -16.76
C ARG A 214 13.47 16.60 -15.34
N LEU A 215 14.32 16.19 -14.38
CA LEU A 215 14.23 16.64 -13.00
C LEU A 215 14.43 18.16 -12.87
N ARG A 216 15.42 18.72 -13.59
CA ARG A 216 15.64 20.17 -13.64
C ARG A 216 14.44 20.90 -14.25
N TRP A 217 13.87 20.37 -15.33
CA TRP A 217 12.65 20.91 -15.95
C TRP A 217 11.44 20.83 -14.99
N MET A 218 11.29 19.74 -14.26
CA MET A 218 10.22 19.61 -13.25
C MET A 218 10.34 20.67 -12.16
N GLY A 219 11.56 20.98 -11.72
CA GLY A 219 11.81 22.04 -10.72
C GLY A 219 11.63 23.45 -11.27
N SER A 220 12.10 23.71 -12.50
CA SER A 220 12.16 25.07 -13.08
C SER A 220 10.94 25.48 -13.93
N VAL A 221 10.18 24.51 -14.44
CA VAL A 221 9.03 24.76 -15.33
C VAL A 221 7.74 24.16 -14.76
N LEU A 222 7.69 22.85 -14.51
CA LEU A 222 6.47 22.17 -14.11
C LEU A 222 5.97 22.65 -12.75
N ALA A 223 6.82 22.67 -11.74
CA ALA A 223 6.44 23.06 -10.38
C ALA A 223 5.97 24.53 -10.31
N PRO A 224 6.66 25.52 -10.89
CA PRO A 224 6.16 26.89 -10.95
C PRO A 224 4.82 27.02 -11.68
N ALA A 225 4.61 26.30 -12.78
CA ALA A 225 3.33 26.34 -13.51
C ALA A 225 2.17 25.75 -12.68
N LEU A 226 2.39 24.61 -12.00
CA LEU A 226 1.41 24.01 -11.10
C LEU A 226 1.11 24.94 -9.90
N SER A 227 2.15 25.56 -9.33
CA SER A 227 1.99 26.51 -8.22
C SER A 227 1.19 27.75 -8.65
N ALA A 228 1.45 28.29 -9.85
CA ALA A 228 0.70 29.41 -10.40
C ALA A 228 -0.77 29.05 -10.68
N ALA A 229 -1.04 27.86 -11.23
CA ALA A 229 -2.40 27.37 -11.46
C ALA A 229 -3.18 27.21 -10.15
N LEU A 230 -2.58 26.64 -9.11
CA LEU A 230 -3.21 26.52 -7.78
C LEU A 230 -3.46 27.88 -7.16
N HIS A 231 -2.54 28.84 -7.32
CA HIS A 231 -2.73 30.20 -6.85
C HIS A 231 -3.88 30.92 -7.55
N ALA A 232 -3.96 30.78 -8.88
CA ALA A 232 -5.04 31.37 -9.69
C ALA A 232 -6.41 30.79 -9.31
N ARG A 233 -6.46 29.49 -9.01
CA ARG A 233 -7.67 28.81 -8.54
C ARG A 233 -8.14 29.31 -7.17
N GLY A 234 -7.22 29.68 -6.27
CA GLY A 234 -7.51 30.18 -4.92
C GLY A 234 -7.97 29.14 -3.93
N GLU A 235 -8.65 28.10 -4.38
CA GLU A 235 -9.00 26.89 -3.60
C GLU A 235 -8.14 25.71 -4.06
N GLY A 236 -7.88 24.76 -3.19
CA GLY A 236 -7.15 23.57 -3.54
C GLY A 236 -8.01 22.60 -4.36
N VAL A 237 -7.45 21.42 -4.66
CA VAL A 237 -8.13 20.36 -5.40
C VAL A 237 -8.53 19.24 -4.45
N ASP A 238 -9.82 18.89 -4.43
CA ASP A 238 -10.37 17.78 -3.64
C ASP A 238 -9.94 16.44 -4.23
N LEU A 239 -8.93 15.81 -3.62
CA LEU A 239 -8.39 14.53 -4.08
C LEU A 239 -9.34 13.36 -3.80
N ARG A 240 -10.17 13.45 -2.77
CA ARG A 240 -11.15 12.42 -2.44
C ARG A 240 -12.23 12.33 -3.52
N ALA A 241 -12.70 13.46 -4.01
CA ALA A 241 -13.69 13.50 -5.09
C ALA A 241 -13.13 12.91 -6.39
N ILE A 242 -11.90 13.26 -6.77
CA ILE A 242 -11.23 12.70 -7.95
C ILE A 242 -11.05 11.19 -7.81
N THR A 243 -10.52 10.72 -6.67
CA THR A 243 -10.31 9.29 -6.42
C THR A 243 -11.62 8.53 -6.48
N ALA A 244 -12.68 9.02 -5.84
CA ALA A 244 -14.01 8.39 -5.86
C ALA A 244 -14.56 8.25 -7.29
N GLN A 245 -14.39 9.28 -8.12
CA GLN A 245 -14.82 9.24 -9.53
C GLN A 245 -13.93 8.31 -10.36
N ALA A 246 -12.62 8.31 -10.15
CA ALA A 246 -11.67 7.47 -10.87
C ALA A 246 -11.92 5.96 -10.64
N LEU A 247 -12.26 5.55 -9.41
CA LEU A 247 -12.68 4.19 -9.09
C LEU A 247 -13.94 3.77 -9.88
N GLN A 248 -14.87 4.70 -10.14
CA GLN A 248 -16.05 4.44 -11.00
C GLN A 248 -15.68 4.34 -12.49
N MET A 249 -14.51 4.88 -12.88
CA MET A 249 -14.02 4.94 -14.27
C MET A 249 -12.99 3.86 -14.58
N GLY A 250 -12.71 2.94 -13.65
CA GLY A 250 -11.85 1.80 -13.90
C GLY A 250 -10.40 1.94 -13.45
N ASP A 251 -10.08 2.90 -12.58
CA ASP A 251 -8.80 2.97 -11.88
C ASP A 251 -8.88 2.30 -10.50
N GLU A 252 -7.75 1.83 -9.97
CA GLU A 252 -7.55 1.46 -8.56
C GLU A 252 -6.66 2.45 -7.81
N CYS A 253 -6.16 3.46 -8.51
CA CYS A 253 -5.39 4.60 -8.01
C CYS A 253 -4.06 4.26 -7.32
N HIS A 254 -3.43 3.14 -7.71
CA HIS A 254 -2.04 2.81 -7.42
C HIS A 254 -1.27 2.55 -8.73
N SER A 255 -1.42 1.38 -9.35
CA SER A 255 -0.75 1.07 -10.62
C SER A 255 -1.53 1.57 -11.83
N ARG A 256 -2.83 1.76 -11.72
CA ARG A 256 -3.66 2.37 -12.75
C ARG A 256 -4.25 3.69 -12.25
N ASN A 257 -3.81 4.78 -12.88
CA ASN A 257 -4.19 6.16 -12.52
C ASN A 257 -4.68 6.95 -13.74
N THR A 258 -5.07 6.30 -14.82
CA THR A 258 -5.39 6.93 -16.11
C THR A 258 -6.58 7.88 -16.00
N ALA A 259 -7.67 7.42 -15.38
CA ALA A 259 -8.87 8.23 -15.18
C ALA A 259 -8.61 9.34 -14.16
N ALA A 260 -7.95 9.04 -13.05
CA ALA A 260 -7.61 10.02 -12.02
C ALA A 260 -6.71 11.14 -12.57
N SER A 261 -5.69 10.77 -13.36
CA SER A 261 -4.79 11.74 -14.02
C SER A 261 -5.54 12.64 -15.01
N ALA A 262 -6.46 12.07 -15.79
CA ALA A 262 -7.29 12.84 -16.73
C ALA A 262 -8.28 13.78 -15.99
N LEU A 263 -8.89 13.32 -14.90
CA LEU A 263 -9.77 14.13 -14.06
C LEU A 263 -9.02 15.30 -13.42
N LEU A 264 -7.83 15.04 -12.85
CA LEU A 264 -7.02 16.08 -12.25
C LEU A 264 -6.54 17.10 -13.30
N LEU A 265 -6.15 16.64 -14.50
CA LEU A 265 -5.80 17.54 -15.59
C LEU A 265 -7.00 18.41 -16.03
N ARG A 266 -8.19 17.83 -16.12
CA ARG A 266 -9.44 18.58 -16.41
C ARG A 266 -9.71 19.67 -15.38
N GLU A 267 -9.51 19.37 -14.10
CA GLU A 267 -9.68 20.35 -13.01
C GLU A 267 -8.74 21.55 -13.14
N LEU A 268 -7.53 21.37 -13.67
CA LEU A 268 -6.48 22.39 -13.74
C LEU A 268 -6.32 23.03 -15.12
N ALA A 269 -6.92 22.47 -16.17
CA ALA A 269 -6.63 22.85 -17.56
C ALA A 269 -6.84 24.33 -17.83
N ALA A 270 -7.92 24.93 -17.30
CA ALA A 270 -8.20 26.36 -17.47
C ALA A 270 -7.12 27.23 -16.80
N ASP A 271 -6.77 26.89 -15.54
CA ASP A 271 -5.78 27.65 -14.77
C ASP A 271 -4.37 27.50 -15.36
N LEU A 272 -4.00 26.28 -15.78
CA LEU A 272 -2.72 26.00 -16.45
C LEU A 272 -2.60 26.73 -17.79
N SER A 273 -3.68 26.91 -18.55
CA SER A 273 -3.64 27.56 -19.84
C SER A 273 -3.14 29.01 -19.79
N GLY A 274 -3.28 29.67 -18.65
CA GLY A 274 -2.80 31.03 -18.40
C GLY A 274 -1.36 31.12 -17.89
N THR A 275 -0.68 29.98 -17.65
CA THR A 275 0.67 29.96 -17.09
C THR A 275 1.76 30.06 -18.16
N ALA A 276 2.99 30.43 -17.75
CA ALA A 276 4.15 30.28 -18.61
C ALA A 276 4.36 28.79 -18.96
N HIS A 277 4.81 28.51 -20.18
CA HIS A 277 5.04 27.14 -20.68
C HIS A 277 3.79 26.23 -20.71
N ALA A 278 2.57 26.78 -20.67
CA ALA A 278 1.30 26.05 -20.61
C ALA A 278 1.23 24.86 -21.60
N ARG A 279 1.63 25.05 -22.86
CA ARG A 279 1.59 23.99 -23.89
C ARG A 279 2.48 22.80 -23.53
N GLU A 280 3.68 23.06 -23.03
CA GLU A 280 4.67 22.03 -22.67
C GLU A 280 4.21 21.27 -21.41
N VAL A 281 3.76 22.00 -20.40
CA VAL A 281 3.22 21.44 -19.16
C VAL A 281 1.99 20.58 -19.42
N LEU A 282 1.02 21.09 -20.18
CA LEU A 282 -0.20 20.34 -20.52
C LEU A 282 0.11 19.07 -21.30
N ARG A 283 1.09 19.12 -22.24
CA ARG A 283 1.53 17.93 -22.97
C ARG A 283 2.13 16.90 -22.01
N PHE A 284 3.07 17.28 -21.15
CA PHE A 284 3.68 16.38 -20.18
C PHE A 284 2.64 15.72 -19.27
N LEU A 285 1.70 16.50 -18.73
CA LEU A 285 0.64 15.97 -17.87
C LEU A 285 -0.35 15.07 -18.62
N SER A 286 -0.66 15.39 -19.87
CA SER A 286 -1.51 14.55 -20.74
C SER A 286 -0.88 13.19 -21.06
N ASP A 287 0.44 13.18 -21.26
CA ASP A 287 1.19 11.97 -21.60
C ASP A 287 1.55 11.13 -20.36
N ASN A 288 1.48 11.70 -19.15
CA ASN A 288 1.80 11.04 -17.91
C ASN A 288 0.57 10.39 -17.25
N HIS A 289 0.27 9.14 -17.58
CA HIS A 289 -0.85 8.39 -17.00
C HIS A 289 -0.69 8.08 -15.50
N TYR A 290 0.49 8.29 -14.93
CA TYR A 290 0.81 7.96 -13.54
C TYR A 290 0.85 9.17 -12.61
N TRP A 291 0.66 10.39 -13.10
CA TRP A 291 0.94 11.55 -12.27
C TRP A 291 0.02 11.70 -11.06
N PHE A 292 -1.19 11.09 -11.08
CA PHE A 292 -2.07 11.05 -9.92
C PHE A 292 -1.58 10.10 -8.81
N LEU A 293 -0.71 9.14 -9.08
CA LEU A 293 -0.19 8.21 -8.08
C LEU A 293 0.36 8.93 -6.84
N ASN A 294 1.17 9.95 -7.03
CA ASN A 294 1.78 10.69 -5.93
C ASN A 294 0.76 11.44 -5.08
N PHE A 295 -0.35 11.85 -5.67
CA PHE A 295 -1.49 12.46 -4.96
C PHE A 295 -2.26 11.40 -4.14
N SER A 296 -2.50 10.22 -4.70
CA SER A 296 -3.08 9.09 -3.96
C SER A 296 -2.23 8.72 -2.75
N MET A 297 -0.90 8.66 -2.94
CA MET A 297 0.05 8.35 -1.88
C MET A 297 0.04 9.41 -0.77
N ALA A 298 0.12 10.69 -1.12
CA ALA A 298 0.09 11.78 -0.14
C ALA A 298 -1.25 11.84 0.61
N ALA A 299 -2.37 11.60 -0.08
CA ALA A 299 -3.69 11.52 0.54
C ALA A 299 -3.79 10.35 1.52
N ALA A 300 -3.28 9.17 1.15
CA ALA A 300 -3.23 7.99 2.01
C ALA A 300 -2.32 8.23 3.23
N LYS A 301 -1.13 8.82 3.02
CA LYS A 301 -0.21 9.19 4.12
C LYS A 301 -0.88 10.15 5.09
N LEU A 302 -1.55 11.19 4.60
CA LEU A 302 -2.27 12.15 5.42
C LEU A 302 -3.34 11.46 6.30
N ALA A 303 -4.12 10.56 5.70
CA ALA A 303 -5.17 9.83 6.39
C ALA A 303 -4.62 8.87 7.46
N THR A 304 -3.58 8.11 7.12
CA THR A 304 -2.95 7.16 8.05
C THR A 304 -2.18 7.87 9.16
N SER A 305 -1.56 9.03 8.88
CA SER A 305 -0.93 9.86 9.92
C SER A 305 -1.96 10.42 10.92
N ALA A 306 -3.18 10.73 10.49
CA ALA A 306 -4.25 11.13 11.39
C ALA A 306 -4.68 9.99 12.35
N ALA A 307 -4.62 8.76 11.87
CA ALA A 307 -4.94 7.56 12.63
C ALA A 307 -3.77 6.99 13.45
N HIS A 308 -2.55 7.53 13.27
CA HIS A 308 -1.35 7.06 13.98
C HIS A 308 -1.33 7.55 15.44
N GLY A 309 -0.76 6.75 16.34
CA GLY A 309 -0.57 7.11 17.75
C GLY A 309 -1.81 6.90 18.63
N VAL A 310 -2.80 6.09 18.20
CA VAL A 310 -3.92 5.68 19.06
C VAL A 310 -3.48 4.46 19.88
N PRO A 311 -3.30 4.57 21.21
CA PRO A 311 -2.82 3.47 22.03
C PRO A 311 -3.72 2.23 21.90
N HIS A 312 -3.11 1.04 21.87
CA HIS A 312 -3.77 -0.28 21.73
C HIS A 312 -4.39 -0.57 20.36
N SER A 313 -4.40 0.38 19.41
CA SER A 313 -4.92 0.12 18.06
C SER A 313 -3.98 -0.80 17.27
N THR A 314 -4.56 -1.75 16.58
CA THR A 314 -3.89 -2.72 15.69
C THR A 314 -3.91 -2.31 14.23
N LEU A 315 -4.37 -1.09 13.94
CA LEU A 315 -4.44 -0.52 12.60
C LEU A 315 -3.04 -0.28 12.02
N VAL A 316 -2.76 -0.76 10.82
CA VAL A 316 -1.54 -0.44 10.08
C VAL A 316 -1.61 0.98 9.56
N THR A 317 -0.62 1.82 9.91
CA THR A 317 -0.54 3.24 9.55
C THR A 317 0.62 3.59 8.61
N ALA A 318 1.52 2.66 8.36
CA ALA A 318 2.48 2.73 7.27
C ALA A 318 2.70 1.32 6.72
N PHE A 319 2.87 1.24 5.40
CA PHE A 319 3.24 0.04 4.69
C PHE A 319 4.17 0.45 3.55
N ALA A 320 5.44 0.06 3.65
CA ALA A 320 6.49 0.59 2.80
C ALA A 320 7.60 -0.45 2.55
N ARG A 321 8.36 -0.27 1.47
CA ARG A 321 9.37 -1.22 1.01
C ARG A 321 10.59 -0.45 0.50
N ASN A 322 11.80 -0.93 0.81
CA ASN A 322 13.05 -0.29 0.39
C ASN A 322 13.87 -1.13 -0.60
N GLY A 323 13.27 -2.22 -1.13
CA GLY A 323 13.95 -3.12 -2.06
C GLY A 323 14.85 -4.16 -1.38
N VAL A 324 14.97 -4.11 -0.05
CA VAL A 324 15.69 -5.06 0.82
C VAL A 324 14.72 -5.62 1.86
N GLU A 325 13.96 -4.74 2.48
CA GLU A 325 12.94 -5.05 3.48
C GLU A 325 11.58 -4.46 3.11
N VAL A 326 10.54 -5.14 3.56
CA VAL A 326 9.18 -4.62 3.72
C VAL A 326 8.99 -4.27 5.17
N GLY A 327 8.33 -3.15 5.46
CA GLY A 327 8.01 -2.76 6.83
C GLY A 327 6.60 -2.21 6.98
N ILE A 328 6.02 -2.43 8.16
CA ILE A 328 4.78 -1.81 8.58
C ILE A 328 5.00 -1.01 9.87
N ARG A 329 4.19 0.05 10.05
CA ARG A 329 4.00 0.72 11.34
C ARG A 329 2.55 0.53 11.77
N VAL A 330 2.33 0.44 13.07
CA VAL A 330 1.02 0.17 13.65
C VAL A 330 0.63 1.32 14.58
N SER A 331 -0.60 1.76 14.51
CA SER A 331 -1.11 2.93 15.24
C SER A 331 -0.77 2.92 16.73
N GLY A 332 -0.98 1.80 17.40
CA GLY A 332 -0.74 1.64 18.85
C GLY A 332 0.71 1.43 19.26
N LEU A 333 1.66 1.39 18.30
CA LEU A 333 3.06 1.02 18.54
C LEU A 333 4.06 2.14 18.25
N GLY A 334 3.57 3.37 18.07
CA GLY A 334 4.42 4.55 17.84
C GLY A 334 5.28 4.42 16.58
N ASP A 335 6.52 4.88 16.64
CA ASP A 335 7.40 5.00 15.48
C ASP A 335 8.13 3.70 15.09
N ALA A 336 7.86 2.59 15.77
CA ALA A 336 8.50 1.32 15.49
C ALA A 336 8.13 0.76 14.11
N TRP A 337 9.14 0.26 13.40
CA TRP A 337 8.99 -0.51 12.18
C TRP A 337 9.07 -2.01 12.48
N PHE A 338 8.17 -2.79 11.89
CA PHE A 338 8.17 -4.24 11.92
C PHE A 338 8.48 -4.75 10.53
N THR A 339 9.70 -5.27 10.35
CA THR A 339 10.26 -5.56 9.01
C THR A 339 10.44 -7.05 8.76
N ALA A 340 10.43 -7.41 7.49
CA ALA A 340 10.80 -8.70 6.94
C ALA A 340 11.46 -8.51 5.57
N PRO A 341 12.17 -9.54 5.03
CA PRO A 341 12.77 -9.44 3.72
C PRO A 341 11.77 -9.05 2.62
N ALA A 342 12.20 -8.18 1.69
CA ALA A 342 11.37 -7.76 0.57
C ALA A 342 11.02 -8.94 -0.34
N THR A 343 9.76 -8.99 -0.78
CA THR A 343 9.23 -10.03 -1.64
C THR A 343 9.46 -9.71 -3.12
N GLN A 344 9.50 -10.75 -3.97
CA GLN A 344 9.56 -10.58 -5.41
C GLN A 344 8.18 -10.21 -5.97
N VAL A 345 8.16 -9.29 -6.94
CA VAL A 345 6.94 -8.93 -7.68
C VAL A 345 6.68 -9.98 -8.76
N ARG A 346 5.45 -10.46 -8.82
CA ARG A 346 4.99 -11.39 -9.86
C ARG A 346 4.10 -10.64 -10.83
N GLY A 347 4.46 -10.62 -12.12
CA GLY A 347 3.70 -9.87 -13.10
C GLY A 347 4.25 -9.98 -14.51
N LEU A 348 4.00 -8.94 -15.31
CA LEU A 348 4.40 -8.86 -16.70
C LEU A 348 5.67 -8.02 -16.86
N TYR A 349 6.62 -8.54 -17.63
CA TYR A 349 7.87 -7.88 -17.94
C TYR A 349 7.83 -7.24 -19.33
N PHE A 350 8.55 -6.14 -19.49
CA PHE A 350 8.77 -5.55 -20.79
C PHE A 350 9.67 -6.47 -21.65
N ALA A 351 9.59 -6.33 -22.97
CA ALA A 351 10.37 -7.16 -23.89
C ALA A 351 11.88 -7.12 -23.56
N GLY A 352 12.48 -8.28 -23.42
CA GLY A 352 13.91 -8.45 -23.14
C GLY A 352 14.27 -8.54 -21.65
N TYR A 353 13.30 -8.51 -20.74
CA TYR A 353 13.51 -8.66 -19.30
C TYR A 353 12.75 -9.85 -18.73
N GLY A 354 13.24 -10.37 -17.60
CA GLY A 354 12.67 -11.49 -16.88
C GLY A 354 12.77 -11.35 -15.36
N PRO A 355 12.29 -12.34 -14.60
CA PRO A 355 12.37 -12.35 -13.13
C PRO A 355 13.78 -12.20 -12.56
N GLU A 356 14.80 -12.67 -13.31
CA GLU A 356 16.22 -12.60 -12.95
C GLU A 356 16.77 -11.16 -12.96
N ASP A 357 16.12 -10.26 -13.69
CA ASP A 357 16.52 -8.86 -13.79
C ASP A 357 15.84 -7.99 -12.73
N ALA A 358 14.81 -8.53 -12.07
CA ALA A 358 13.96 -7.78 -11.15
C ALA A 358 14.66 -7.50 -9.81
N ASN A 359 14.53 -6.26 -9.35
CA ASN A 359 14.75 -5.91 -7.95
C ASN A 359 13.56 -6.40 -7.11
N PRO A 360 13.77 -6.85 -5.86
CA PRO A 360 12.67 -7.05 -4.92
C PRO A 360 11.80 -5.80 -4.78
N ASP A 361 10.57 -5.95 -4.28
CA ASP A 361 9.59 -4.86 -4.20
C ASP A 361 10.13 -3.64 -3.45
N ILE A 362 9.87 -2.43 -4.00
CA ILE A 362 10.41 -1.16 -3.52
C ILE A 362 9.37 -0.04 -3.65
N GLY A 363 9.30 0.85 -2.67
CA GLY A 363 8.50 2.08 -2.71
C GLY A 363 7.55 2.26 -1.53
N ASP A 364 7.18 3.51 -1.27
CA ASP A 364 6.16 3.86 -0.27
C ASP A 364 4.74 3.72 -0.82
N SER A 365 4.60 3.39 -2.09
CA SER A 365 3.29 3.41 -2.76
C SER A 365 2.27 2.43 -2.15
N ALA A 366 2.71 1.38 -1.40
CA ALA A 366 1.81 0.52 -0.63
C ALA A 366 1.03 1.26 0.49
N ILE A 367 1.35 2.51 0.77
CA ILE A 367 0.52 3.36 1.63
C ILE A 367 -0.89 3.51 1.06
N THR A 368 -1.08 3.41 -0.26
CA THR A 368 -2.41 3.47 -0.90
C THR A 368 -3.30 2.31 -0.49
N GLU A 369 -2.74 1.11 -0.28
CA GLU A 369 -3.46 -0.07 0.18
C GLU A 369 -4.02 0.10 1.59
N THR A 370 -3.30 0.81 2.46
CA THR A 370 -3.81 1.10 3.82
C THR A 370 -5.03 2.03 3.80
N TYR A 371 -5.22 2.76 2.69
CA TYR A 371 -6.34 3.70 2.49
C TYR A 371 -7.43 3.13 1.54
N GLY A 372 -7.33 1.85 1.20
CA GLY A 372 -8.36 1.14 0.43
C GLY A 372 -8.23 1.26 -1.08
N LEU A 373 -7.04 1.56 -1.58
CA LEU A 373 -6.72 1.66 -3.01
C LEU A 373 -5.81 0.50 -3.44
N GLY A 374 -5.32 0.51 -4.66
CA GLY A 374 -4.42 -0.51 -5.17
C GLY A 374 -5.00 -1.93 -5.08
N GLY A 375 -4.26 -2.85 -4.47
CA GLY A 375 -4.67 -4.24 -4.27
C GLY A 375 -6.02 -4.41 -3.58
N PHE A 376 -6.43 -3.46 -2.74
CA PHE A 376 -7.71 -3.45 -2.04
C PHE A 376 -8.89 -3.08 -2.96
N SER A 377 -8.62 -2.37 -4.04
CA SER A 377 -9.61 -1.89 -5.01
C SER A 377 -9.44 -2.48 -6.42
N LEU A 378 -8.79 -3.63 -6.58
CA LEU A 378 -8.62 -4.28 -7.89
C LEU A 378 -9.96 -4.51 -8.61
N ALA A 379 -11.04 -4.76 -7.87
CA ALA A 379 -12.39 -4.89 -8.42
C ALA A 379 -12.89 -3.61 -9.12
N ALA A 380 -12.34 -2.44 -8.84
CA ALA A 380 -12.68 -1.21 -9.57
C ALA A 380 -11.98 -1.15 -10.94
N ALA A 381 -10.85 -1.83 -11.10
CA ALA A 381 -10.00 -1.78 -12.27
C ALA A 381 -9.75 -3.15 -12.91
N PRO A 382 -10.76 -3.89 -13.38
CA PRO A 382 -10.55 -5.23 -13.95
C PRO A 382 -9.57 -5.24 -15.15
N ALA A 383 -9.48 -4.11 -15.88
CA ALA A 383 -8.54 -3.95 -16.99
C ALA A 383 -7.06 -3.94 -16.57
N ILE A 384 -6.76 -3.80 -15.28
CA ILE A 384 -5.37 -3.81 -14.78
C ILE A 384 -4.69 -5.17 -15.01
N THR A 385 -5.47 -6.25 -15.14
CA THR A 385 -4.96 -7.59 -15.44
C THR A 385 -4.12 -7.64 -16.72
N GLY A 386 -4.38 -6.77 -17.68
CA GLY A 386 -3.55 -6.60 -18.87
C GLY A 386 -2.18 -5.97 -18.60
N PHE A 387 -1.96 -5.39 -17.42
CA PHE A 387 -0.71 -4.73 -17.03
C PHE A 387 0.04 -5.46 -15.91
N VAL A 388 -0.69 -5.99 -14.93
CA VAL A 388 -0.07 -6.71 -13.79
C VAL A 388 -0.15 -8.25 -13.93
N GLY A 389 -0.89 -8.74 -14.91
CA GLY A 389 -1.21 -10.17 -15.07
C GLY A 389 -2.45 -10.61 -14.27
N GLY A 390 -2.88 -11.85 -14.47
CA GLY A 390 -4.03 -12.44 -13.80
C GLY A 390 -5.34 -12.32 -14.58
N THR A 391 -6.45 -12.62 -13.91
CA THR A 391 -7.82 -12.64 -14.48
C THR A 391 -8.75 -11.64 -13.76
N VAL A 392 -9.88 -11.31 -14.39
CA VAL A 392 -10.92 -10.46 -13.78
C VAL A 392 -11.47 -11.10 -12.50
N GLU A 393 -11.69 -12.42 -12.50
CA GLU A 393 -12.16 -13.18 -11.34
C GLU A 393 -11.18 -13.08 -10.17
N GLU A 394 -9.88 -13.13 -10.45
CA GLU A 394 -8.83 -12.93 -9.44
C GLU A 394 -8.86 -11.52 -8.87
N ALA A 395 -9.04 -10.50 -9.69
CA ALA A 395 -9.16 -9.11 -9.23
C ALA A 395 -10.37 -8.93 -8.29
N LEU A 396 -11.52 -9.51 -8.65
CA LEU A 396 -12.73 -9.48 -7.81
C LEU A 396 -12.53 -10.26 -6.50
N ARG A 397 -11.90 -11.43 -6.57
CA ARG A 397 -11.60 -12.26 -5.40
C ARG A 397 -10.66 -11.53 -4.44
N THR A 398 -9.56 -10.97 -4.95
CA THR A 398 -8.60 -10.23 -4.15
C THR A 398 -9.25 -9.10 -3.36
N SER A 399 -10.10 -8.27 -3.99
CA SER A 399 -10.78 -7.20 -3.24
C SER A 399 -11.74 -7.73 -2.16
N ARG A 400 -12.33 -8.93 -2.33
CA ARG A 400 -13.13 -9.58 -1.28
C ARG A 400 -12.25 -10.12 -0.15
N GLU A 401 -11.08 -10.68 -0.46
CA GLU A 401 -10.11 -11.17 0.51
C GLU A 401 -9.54 -10.02 1.33
N MET A 402 -9.20 -8.89 0.71
CA MET A 402 -8.75 -7.68 1.42
C MET A 402 -9.79 -7.15 2.40
N ALA A 403 -11.09 -7.35 2.12
CA ALA A 403 -12.13 -6.98 3.06
C ALA A 403 -12.15 -7.83 4.34
N ARG A 404 -11.56 -9.03 4.33
CA ARG A 404 -11.48 -9.90 5.51
C ARG A 404 -10.40 -9.47 6.50
N ILE A 405 -9.44 -8.68 6.04
CA ILE A 405 -8.32 -8.17 6.84
C ILE A 405 -8.45 -6.67 7.13
N SER A 406 -9.61 -6.07 6.83
CA SER A 406 -9.85 -4.64 6.97
C SER A 406 -10.84 -4.34 8.09
N LEU A 407 -10.60 -3.28 8.85
CA LEU A 407 -11.44 -2.82 9.95
C LEU A 407 -12.73 -2.14 9.48
N ALA A 408 -12.73 -1.56 8.27
CA ALA A 408 -13.87 -0.79 7.77
C ALA A 408 -13.99 -0.80 6.24
N ARG A 409 -15.01 -0.10 5.75
CA ARG A 409 -15.19 0.22 4.32
C ARG A 409 -15.26 1.72 4.14
N HIS A 410 -14.59 2.20 3.09
CA HIS A 410 -14.57 3.61 2.75
C HIS A 410 -15.87 4.03 2.06
N GLU A 411 -16.64 4.94 2.65
CA GLU A 411 -17.96 5.31 2.15
C GLU A 411 -17.95 5.95 0.75
N ALA A 412 -16.93 6.78 0.46
CA ALA A 412 -16.82 7.48 -0.82
C ALA A 412 -16.19 6.61 -1.92
N TYR A 413 -15.34 5.64 -1.57
CA TYR A 413 -14.62 4.81 -2.53
C TYR A 413 -15.44 3.55 -2.81
N ARG A 414 -16.23 3.58 -3.87
CA ARG A 414 -17.17 2.51 -4.22
C ARG A 414 -16.57 1.60 -5.29
N LEU A 415 -16.82 0.29 -5.16
CA LEU A 415 -16.37 -0.74 -6.10
C LEU A 415 -17.53 -1.19 -6.98
N PRO A 416 -17.66 -0.68 -8.24
CA PRO A 416 -18.81 -0.94 -9.08
C PRO A 416 -19.04 -2.42 -9.35
N ALA A 417 -17.97 -3.16 -9.67
CA ALA A 417 -18.07 -4.60 -9.98
C ALA A 417 -18.43 -5.48 -8.77
N LEU A 418 -18.42 -4.93 -7.55
CA LEU A 418 -18.91 -5.60 -6.34
C LEU A 418 -20.22 -5.02 -5.83
N GLY A 419 -21.07 -4.50 -6.73
CA GLY A 419 -22.38 -3.95 -6.36
C GLY A 419 -22.32 -2.59 -5.66
N GLY A 420 -21.25 -1.83 -5.85
CA GLY A 420 -21.09 -0.50 -5.26
C GLY A 420 -20.78 -0.50 -3.77
N VAL A 421 -20.31 -1.60 -3.19
CA VAL A 421 -19.83 -1.62 -1.80
C VAL A 421 -18.61 -0.72 -1.65
N GLY A 422 -18.37 -0.21 -0.44
CA GLY A 422 -17.19 0.58 -0.14
C GLY A 422 -15.89 -0.25 -0.24
N ALA A 423 -14.82 0.38 -0.70
CA ALA A 423 -13.48 -0.25 -0.69
C ALA A 423 -13.08 -0.65 0.74
N PRO A 424 -12.49 -1.83 0.96
CA PRO A 424 -11.98 -2.21 2.26
C PRO A 424 -10.84 -1.29 2.67
N VAL A 425 -10.83 -0.83 3.93
CA VAL A 425 -9.86 0.15 4.43
C VAL A 425 -9.45 -0.15 5.87
N GLY A 426 -8.21 0.18 6.20
CA GLY A 426 -7.67 -0.04 7.53
C GLY A 426 -7.26 -1.49 7.78
N ILE A 427 -6.02 -1.84 7.42
CA ILE A 427 -5.46 -3.18 7.62
C ILE A 427 -5.33 -3.46 9.12
N ASP A 428 -5.93 -4.56 9.59
CA ASP A 428 -5.83 -5.02 10.98
C ASP A 428 -4.78 -6.13 11.11
N VAL A 429 -3.75 -5.90 11.90
CA VAL A 429 -2.71 -6.89 12.20
C VAL A 429 -3.31 -8.22 12.70
N ARG A 430 -4.36 -8.16 13.53
CA ARG A 430 -5.03 -9.34 14.06
C ARG A 430 -5.72 -10.14 12.96
N ALA A 431 -6.47 -9.46 12.09
CA ALA A 431 -7.21 -10.12 11.02
C ALA A 431 -6.29 -10.76 9.97
N VAL A 432 -5.12 -10.15 9.71
CA VAL A 432 -4.09 -10.76 8.86
C VAL A 432 -3.62 -12.09 9.45
N LEU A 433 -3.31 -12.14 10.75
CA LEU A 433 -2.81 -13.34 11.40
C LEU A 433 -3.90 -14.38 11.66
N ASP A 434 -5.13 -13.95 11.94
CA ASP A 434 -6.27 -14.85 12.13
C ASP A 434 -6.63 -15.59 10.85
N THR A 435 -6.64 -14.87 9.73
CA THR A 435 -7.06 -15.43 8.44
C THR A 435 -5.92 -16.03 7.63
N GLY A 436 -4.67 -15.67 7.92
CA GLY A 436 -3.50 -15.97 7.07
C GLY A 436 -3.55 -15.25 5.70
N ILE A 437 -4.50 -14.34 5.49
CA ILE A 437 -4.57 -13.49 4.29
C ILE A 437 -3.65 -12.29 4.52
N VAL A 438 -2.71 -12.10 3.60
CA VAL A 438 -1.80 -10.96 3.64
C VAL A 438 -2.21 -9.88 2.64
N PRO A 439 -1.92 -8.61 2.91
CA PRO A 439 -2.17 -7.52 1.96
C PRO A 439 -1.55 -7.78 0.60
N VAL A 440 -2.32 -7.54 -0.46
CA VAL A 440 -1.88 -7.55 -1.86
C VAL A 440 -1.58 -6.12 -2.27
N VAL A 441 -0.45 -5.92 -2.95
CA VAL A 441 0.02 -4.63 -3.48
C VAL A 441 0.13 -4.72 -4.99
N THR A 442 -0.39 -3.73 -5.70
CA THR A 442 -0.07 -3.52 -7.11
C THR A 442 1.19 -2.66 -7.19
N THR A 443 2.17 -3.00 -8.03
CA THR A 443 3.45 -2.28 -8.05
C THR A 443 4.17 -2.37 -9.40
N GLY A 444 5.07 -1.44 -9.67
CA GLY A 444 6.03 -1.53 -10.76
C GLY A 444 7.20 -2.44 -10.41
N ILE A 445 7.93 -2.88 -11.43
CA ILE A 445 9.17 -3.67 -11.28
C ILE A 445 10.33 -2.82 -11.77
N SER A 446 11.30 -2.55 -10.89
CA SER A 446 12.57 -1.92 -11.25
C SER A 446 13.60 -3.00 -11.62
N HIS A 447 14.52 -2.67 -12.51
CA HIS A 447 15.70 -3.49 -12.74
C HIS A 447 16.59 -3.49 -11.49
N ARG A 448 17.21 -4.64 -11.17
CA ARG A 448 18.09 -4.76 -9.99
C ARG A 448 19.41 -3.98 -10.12
N GLU A 449 19.88 -3.78 -11.35
CA GLU A 449 21.08 -2.98 -11.60
C GLU A 449 20.74 -1.49 -11.69
N PRO A 450 21.59 -0.61 -11.12
CA PRO A 450 21.38 0.84 -11.21
C PRO A 450 21.48 1.33 -12.67
N GLY A 451 20.80 2.43 -12.98
CA GLY A 451 20.90 3.11 -14.26
C GLY A 451 19.88 2.68 -15.33
N ILE A 452 19.18 1.57 -15.17
CA ILE A 452 18.29 1.00 -16.20
C ILE A 452 16.87 1.57 -16.10
N GLY A 453 16.15 1.36 -15.00
CA GLY A 453 14.81 1.88 -14.79
C GLY A 453 13.74 0.80 -14.65
N GLN A 454 12.50 1.12 -15.10
CA GLN A 454 11.35 0.22 -15.02
C GLN A 454 11.45 -0.89 -16.06
N ILE A 455 11.16 -2.13 -15.64
CA ILE A 455 11.17 -3.33 -16.50
C ILE A 455 9.86 -4.10 -16.53
N GLY A 456 8.86 -3.69 -15.74
CA GLY A 456 7.56 -4.37 -15.70
C GLY A 456 6.65 -3.83 -14.63
N ALA A 457 5.55 -4.56 -14.40
CA ALA A 457 4.61 -4.34 -13.31
C ALA A 457 3.93 -5.63 -12.90
N GLY A 458 3.44 -5.69 -11.66
CA GLY A 458 2.82 -6.90 -11.14
C GLY A 458 2.14 -6.72 -9.79
N LEU A 459 1.96 -7.85 -9.13
CA LEU A 459 1.42 -7.96 -7.79
C LEU A 459 2.48 -8.54 -6.85
N THR A 460 2.45 -8.08 -5.61
CA THR A 460 3.22 -8.67 -4.53
C THR A 460 2.38 -8.80 -3.28
N HIS A 461 2.86 -9.56 -2.31
CA HIS A 461 2.17 -9.83 -1.05
C HIS A 461 3.05 -9.39 0.11
N ALA A 462 2.44 -8.77 1.12
CA ALA A 462 3.16 -8.42 2.34
C ALA A 462 3.68 -9.69 3.05
N PRO A 463 4.91 -9.69 3.58
CA PRO A 463 5.38 -10.79 4.42
C PRO A 463 4.56 -10.89 5.72
N LEU A 464 4.13 -12.11 6.07
CA LEU A 464 3.35 -12.36 7.30
C LEU A 464 4.16 -12.01 8.56
N GLU A 465 5.47 -12.15 8.50
CA GLU A 465 6.40 -11.87 9.60
C GLU A 465 6.33 -10.43 10.11
N CYS A 466 6.03 -9.46 9.25
CA CYS A 466 5.83 -8.07 9.68
C CYS A 466 4.68 -7.98 10.69
N PHE A 467 3.59 -8.68 10.41
CA PHE A 467 2.38 -8.70 11.24
C PHE A 467 2.58 -9.52 12.52
N ALA A 468 3.31 -10.65 12.44
CA ALA A 468 3.66 -11.46 13.60
C ALA A 468 4.48 -10.65 14.61
N LYS A 469 5.56 -10.01 14.17
CA LYS A 469 6.40 -9.14 15.01
C LYS A 469 5.61 -7.97 15.61
N ALA A 470 4.69 -7.38 14.83
CA ALA A 470 3.83 -6.30 15.33
C ALA A 470 2.86 -6.82 16.42
N LEU A 471 2.22 -7.99 16.21
CA LEU A 471 1.32 -8.57 17.20
C LEU A 471 2.02 -8.87 18.53
N GLU A 472 3.24 -9.41 18.46
CA GLU A 472 4.07 -9.67 19.65
C GLU A 472 4.38 -8.40 20.44
N ALA A 473 4.50 -7.25 19.77
CA ALA A 473 4.82 -5.97 20.40
C ALA A 473 3.60 -5.27 21.03
N ILE A 474 2.37 -5.56 20.61
CA ILE A 474 1.16 -4.94 21.15
C ILE A 474 1.01 -5.29 22.62
N ARG A 475 0.69 -4.31 23.45
CA ARG A 475 0.39 -4.48 24.87
C ARG A 475 -0.99 -3.93 25.18
N VAL A 476 -1.75 -4.64 26.00
CA VAL A 476 -3.08 -4.23 26.45
C VAL A 476 -3.14 -4.28 27.97
N PRO A 477 -3.99 -3.46 28.62
CA PRO A 477 -4.28 -3.60 30.05
C PRO A 477 -4.78 -5.01 30.36
N ALA A 478 -4.48 -5.53 31.54
CA ALA A 478 -5.13 -6.76 32.00
C ALA A 478 -6.63 -6.54 32.05
N LEU A 479 -7.41 -7.48 31.54
CA LEU A 479 -8.85 -7.48 31.78
C LEU A 479 -9.06 -7.61 33.26
N ASP A 480 -9.77 -6.68 33.90
CA ASP A 480 -10.28 -6.87 35.24
C ASP A 480 -11.07 -8.18 35.26
N ALA A 481 -10.63 -9.15 36.05
CA ALA A 481 -11.29 -10.43 36.15
C ALA A 481 -12.71 -10.18 36.69
N ALA A 482 -13.67 -10.03 35.79
CA ALA A 482 -15.07 -10.14 36.22
C ALA A 482 -15.23 -11.54 36.86
N PRO A 483 -15.76 -11.64 38.06
CA PRO A 483 -15.94 -12.95 38.67
C PRO A 483 -16.85 -13.75 37.73
N VAL A 484 -16.30 -14.82 37.15
CA VAL A 484 -17.08 -15.82 36.42
C VAL A 484 -18.00 -16.45 37.44
N ALA A 485 -19.22 -15.93 37.53
CA ALA A 485 -20.29 -16.60 38.28
C ALA A 485 -20.65 -17.86 37.47
N VAL A 486 -19.96 -18.96 37.76
CA VAL A 486 -20.40 -20.28 37.33
C VAL A 486 -21.67 -20.61 38.13
N ALA A 487 -22.81 -20.27 37.55
CA ALA A 487 -24.10 -20.74 38.03
C ALA A 487 -24.16 -22.25 37.72
N VAL A 488 -23.68 -23.08 38.63
CA VAL A 488 -23.99 -24.50 38.60
C VAL A 488 -25.46 -24.62 38.98
N ALA A 489 -26.33 -24.72 37.98
CA ALA A 489 -27.72 -25.12 38.20
C ALA A 489 -27.70 -26.63 38.57
N VAL A 490 -27.72 -26.92 39.87
CA VAL A 490 -28.08 -28.22 40.36
C VAL A 490 -29.61 -28.24 40.38
N SER A 491 -30.21 -28.93 39.44
CA SER A 491 -31.66 -29.25 39.47
C SER A 491 -31.86 -30.44 40.41
N PRO A 492 -32.93 -30.45 41.22
CA PRO A 492 -33.24 -31.53 42.15
C PRO A 492 -33.72 -32.81 41.47
#